data_8b98a58a3c481f1f523cf91b01c39d3b
#
_entry.id   8b98a58a3c481f1f523cf91b01c39d3b
#
_cell.length_a   1.000
_cell.length_b   1.000
_cell.length_c   1.000
_cell.angle_alpha   90.00
_cell.angle_beta   90.00
_cell.angle_gamma   90.00
#
_symmetry.space_group_name_H-M   'P 1'
#
loop_
_entity.id
_entity.type
_entity.pdbx_description
1 polymer ?
#
loop_
_entity_poly.entity_id
_entity_poly.type
_entity_poly.pdbx_seq_one_letter_code
_entity_poly.pdbx_strand_id
1 'polypeptide(L)'
;MPLAICTLLTLRKARPIYLAIAFITVLFATRNGTAQDTPLISGGVGFFTQTTGGNTSYQPIIEPLLAAPIGHRVLIESRALLLESFNPKGNGQPGYDHSHFAGFTYLQGDYIASSHLTVVGGSFLIPFNTYNDRLSPIWIGNFQDGPLIAGIGTLSSGSGLGGMFSGSAVSHQKYSISYDGWFSARSGNMQFNSKRSVGGRGSLYLPDSRLEIGFSYDRLLQGARENFFGGHAWWEPKDTAFRLRSEFARGRHAQGYWVEADYRTESFGGLNSWIGRFEPVFRIQQTFRRDSFGSDSVPSANTQRADFGLDYNLPHNTRILTSYARQFSAAGNTNIWETGIVYRFLFPTWKGKS
;
A
#
# COMPACT_ATOMS: atom_id res chain seq x y z
N MET A 1 -34.04 18.93 32.31
CA MET A 1 -33.18 17.77 32.08
C MET A 1 -32.56 17.78 30.68
N PRO A 2 -31.61 18.64 30.36
CA PRO A 2 -30.85 18.52 29.11
C PRO A 2 -29.33 18.48 29.28
N LEU A 3 -28.79 18.38 30.49
CA LEU A 3 -27.30 18.42 30.68
C LEU A 3 -26.62 17.04 30.60
N ALA A 4 -27.36 15.92 30.67
CA ALA A 4 -26.74 14.59 30.66
C ALA A 4 -26.43 14.03 29.26
N ILE A 5 -27.03 14.57 28.20
CA ILE A 5 -26.82 14.07 26.81
C ILE A 5 -25.58 14.67 26.16
N CYS A 6 -25.18 15.88 26.57
CA CYS A 6 -23.98 16.55 25.97
C CYS A 6 -22.68 15.91 26.45
N THR A 7 -22.63 15.34 27.66
CA THR A 7 -21.41 14.71 28.21
C THR A 7 -21.12 13.33 27.61
N LEU A 8 -22.14 12.61 27.15
CA LEU A 8 -21.98 11.29 26.50
C LEU A 8 -21.49 11.38 25.06
N LEU A 9 -21.79 12.49 24.36
CA LEU A 9 -21.32 12.71 22.97
C LEU A 9 -19.86 13.15 22.90
N THR A 10 -19.35 13.85 23.92
CA THR A 10 -17.94 14.24 24.00
C THR A 10 -17.02 13.06 24.34
N LEU A 11 -17.46 12.09 25.11
CA LEU A 11 -16.70 10.87 25.43
C LEU A 11 -16.57 9.90 24.23
N ARG A 12 -17.50 9.93 23.28
CA ARG A 12 -17.44 9.08 22.09
C ARG A 12 -16.39 9.55 21.04
N LYS A 13 -16.10 10.85 21.00
CA LYS A 13 -15.07 11.42 20.11
C LYS A 13 -13.65 11.28 20.65
N ALA A 14 -13.47 11.10 21.95
CA ALA A 14 -12.16 11.02 22.60
C ALA A 14 -11.57 9.59 22.66
N ARG A 15 -12.34 8.56 22.39
CA ARG A 15 -11.90 7.15 22.44
C ARG A 15 -10.67 6.81 21.58
N PRO A 16 -10.51 7.30 20.33
CA PRO A 16 -9.32 6.98 19.55
C PRO A 16 -8.06 7.63 20.10
N ILE A 17 -8.16 8.80 20.72
CA ILE A 17 -7.01 9.51 21.31
C ILE A 17 -6.52 8.78 22.58
N TYR A 18 -7.40 8.26 23.41
CA TYR A 18 -7.00 7.50 24.60
C TYR A 18 -6.40 6.14 24.26
N LEU A 19 -6.87 5.47 23.20
CA LEU A 19 -6.26 4.25 22.67
C LEU A 19 -4.86 4.52 22.10
N ALA A 20 -4.66 5.61 21.40
CA ALA A 20 -3.35 6.02 20.90
C ALA A 20 -2.39 6.37 22.05
N ILE A 21 -2.87 7.08 23.07
CA ILE A 21 -2.07 7.43 24.26
C ILE A 21 -1.74 6.17 25.08
N ALA A 22 -2.70 5.27 25.29
CA ALA A 22 -2.47 4.00 25.98
C ALA A 22 -1.46 3.11 25.23
N PHE A 23 -1.54 3.07 23.90
CA PHE A 23 -0.60 2.34 23.07
C PHE A 23 0.82 2.95 23.13
N ILE A 24 0.94 4.27 23.11
CA ILE A 24 2.20 4.99 23.32
C ILE A 24 2.76 4.73 24.73
N THR A 25 1.91 4.70 25.77
CA THR A 25 2.33 4.47 27.15
C THR A 25 2.86 3.04 27.37
N VAL A 26 2.26 2.03 26.73
CA VAL A 26 2.76 0.65 26.76
C VAL A 26 4.13 0.53 26.11
N LEU A 27 4.40 1.28 25.04
CA LEU A 27 5.71 1.32 24.37
C LEU A 27 6.83 1.90 25.25
N PHE A 28 6.50 2.79 26.17
CA PHE A 28 7.48 3.41 27.09
C PHE A 28 7.71 2.61 28.39
N ALA A 29 6.91 1.57 28.67
CA ALA A 29 6.99 0.81 29.91
C ALA A 29 8.01 -0.35 29.87
N THR A 30 8.57 -0.72 28.73
CA THR A 30 9.56 -1.80 28.61
C THR A 30 10.98 -1.28 28.86
N ARG A 31 11.40 -1.30 30.11
CA ARG A 31 12.80 -1.09 30.54
C ARG A 31 13.55 -2.43 30.46
N ASN A 32 14.65 -2.46 29.75
CA ASN A 32 15.64 -3.54 29.59
C ASN A 32 15.53 -4.34 28.27
N GLY A 33 15.65 -3.65 27.12
CA GLY A 33 15.82 -4.32 25.83
C GLY A 33 17.28 -4.35 25.38
N THR A 34 17.71 -5.47 24.85
CA THR A 34 18.92 -5.56 24.02
C THR A 34 18.70 -4.81 22.69
N ALA A 35 19.74 -4.51 21.96
CA ALA A 35 19.65 -3.71 20.70
C ALA A 35 18.67 -4.27 19.64
N GLN A 36 18.22 -5.52 19.79
CA GLN A 36 17.22 -6.17 18.93
C GLN A 36 15.76 -5.88 19.34
N ASP A 37 15.54 -5.29 20.51
CA ASP A 37 14.20 -5.01 21.05
C ASP A 37 13.81 -3.53 20.94
N THR A 38 14.40 -2.78 20.01
CA THR A 38 14.13 -1.36 19.87
C THR A 38 12.96 -1.14 18.90
N PRO A 39 11.83 -0.62 19.37
CA PRO A 39 10.73 -0.24 18.49
C PRO A 39 11.16 0.83 17.48
N LEU A 40 10.65 0.72 16.27
CA LEU A 40 10.93 1.60 15.16
C LEU A 40 9.67 2.33 14.74
N ILE A 41 9.73 3.64 14.65
CA ILE A 41 8.71 4.46 14.01
C ILE A 41 9.27 4.96 12.68
N SER A 42 8.63 4.62 11.60
CA SER A 42 8.95 5.09 10.26
C SER A 42 7.69 5.52 9.52
N GLY A 43 7.83 5.92 8.28
CA GLY A 43 6.67 6.27 7.48
C GLY A 43 6.98 7.35 6.46
N GLY A 44 5.92 7.93 5.90
CA GLY A 44 6.00 9.01 4.95
C GLY A 44 5.07 10.17 5.29
N VAL A 45 5.50 11.36 4.90
CA VAL A 45 4.65 12.56 4.81
C VAL A 45 4.69 12.99 3.36
N GLY A 46 3.53 13.26 2.77
CA GLY A 46 3.43 13.68 1.39
C GLY A 46 2.42 14.79 1.19
N PHE A 47 2.59 15.49 0.09
CA PHE A 47 1.62 16.42 -0.44
C PHE A 47 1.48 16.15 -1.93
N PHE A 48 0.29 15.78 -2.35
CA PHE A 48 0.01 15.43 -3.72
C PHE A 48 -0.97 16.40 -4.35
N THR A 49 -0.82 16.60 -5.65
CA THR A 49 -1.79 17.32 -6.48
C THR A 49 -2.13 16.48 -7.70
N GLN A 50 -3.41 16.49 -8.06
CA GLN A 50 -3.89 15.84 -9.28
C GLN A 50 -4.77 16.81 -10.07
N THR A 51 -4.43 17.06 -11.32
CA THR A 51 -5.17 17.92 -12.23
C THR A 51 -5.83 17.09 -13.32
N THR A 52 -7.14 17.15 -13.40
CA THR A 52 -7.96 16.43 -14.39
C THR A 52 -9.00 17.36 -14.97
N GLY A 53 -9.06 17.51 -16.30
CA GLY A 53 -10.04 18.38 -16.95
C GLY A 53 -9.97 19.85 -16.51
N GLY A 54 -8.80 20.34 -16.14
CA GLY A 54 -8.58 21.71 -15.64
C GLY A 54 -8.89 21.90 -14.15
N ASN A 55 -9.34 20.88 -13.46
CA ASN A 55 -9.63 20.88 -12.01
C ASN A 55 -8.47 20.23 -11.25
N THR A 56 -7.97 20.94 -10.22
CA THR A 56 -6.87 20.44 -9.39
C THR A 56 -7.36 20.08 -8.00
N SER A 57 -7.11 18.86 -7.58
CA SER A 57 -7.27 18.38 -6.20
C SER A 57 -5.96 18.42 -5.45
N TYR A 58 -6.02 18.53 -4.11
CA TYR A 58 -4.88 18.55 -3.20
C TYR A 58 -5.04 17.50 -2.12
N GLN A 59 -3.97 16.77 -1.81
CA GLN A 59 -3.99 15.66 -0.88
C GLN A 59 -2.76 15.65 0.04
N PRO A 60 -2.80 16.40 1.16
CA PRO A 60 -1.85 16.18 2.26
C PRO A 60 -2.05 14.78 2.86
N ILE A 61 -0.96 14.07 3.09
CA ILE A 61 -1.00 12.69 3.57
C ILE A 61 0.12 12.42 4.57
N ILE A 62 -0.20 11.68 5.62
CA ILE A 62 0.78 11.15 6.57
C ILE A 62 0.50 9.67 6.75
N GLU A 63 1.53 8.85 6.57
CA GLU A 63 1.42 7.40 6.66
C GLU A 63 2.48 6.85 7.63
N PRO A 64 2.22 6.88 8.96
CA PRO A 64 3.15 6.36 9.95
C PRO A 64 3.10 4.82 10.00
N LEU A 65 4.28 4.22 10.19
CA LEU A 65 4.50 2.80 10.38
C LEU A 65 5.21 2.58 11.71
N LEU A 66 4.69 1.66 12.51
CA LEU A 66 5.32 1.17 13.72
C LEU A 66 5.72 -0.29 13.55
N ALA A 67 6.94 -0.62 13.95
CA ALA A 67 7.42 -1.98 14.11
C ALA A 67 7.99 -2.12 15.53
N ALA A 68 7.36 -2.93 16.37
CA ALA A 68 7.72 -3.12 17.77
C ALA A 68 8.04 -4.60 18.04
N PRO A 69 9.33 -5.01 18.05
CA PRO A 69 9.71 -6.35 18.44
C PRO A 69 9.47 -6.58 19.94
N ILE A 70 8.94 -7.74 20.28
CA ILE A 70 8.74 -8.22 21.65
C ILE A 70 9.52 -9.52 21.82
N GLY A 71 10.71 -9.42 22.36
CA GLY A 71 11.66 -10.53 22.40
C GLY A 71 12.07 -10.97 20.99
N HIS A 72 12.48 -12.24 20.84
CA HIS A 72 13.10 -12.72 19.59
C HIS A 72 12.10 -13.30 18.56
N ARG A 73 10.83 -13.43 18.92
CA ARG A 73 9.86 -14.17 18.08
C ARG A 73 8.56 -13.43 17.78
N VAL A 74 8.31 -12.33 18.47
CA VAL A 74 7.06 -11.58 18.26
C VAL A 74 7.38 -10.19 17.73
N LEU A 75 6.68 -9.79 16.67
CA LEU A 75 6.73 -8.44 16.13
C LEU A 75 5.31 -7.90 16.09
N ILE A 76 5.10 -6.71 16.62
CA ILE A 76 3.85 -5.97 16.42
C ILE A 76 4.11 -4.92 15.36
N GLU A 77 3.31 -4.95 14.31
CA GLU A 77 3.36 -4.00 13.22
C GLU A 77 2.05 -3.27 13.04
N SER A 78 2.14 -2.00 12.73
CA SER A 78 0.97 -1.23 12.31
C SER A 78 1.36 -0.15 11.32
N ARG A 79 0.44 0.13 10.41
CA ARG A 79 0.51 1.27 9.50
C ARG A 79 -0.82 2.00 9.55
N ALA A 80 -0.77 3.31 9.76
CA ALA A 80 -1.95 4.15 9.71
C ALA A 80 -1.87 5.06 8.47
N LEU A 81 -3.02 5.59 8.07
CA LEU A 81 -3.17 6.55 7.01
C LEU A 81 -3.98 7.73 7.52
N LEU A 82 -3.43 8.91 7.41
CA LEU A 82 -4.07 10.20 7.65
C LEU A 82 -4.07 10.94 6.32
N LEU A 83 -5.23 11.11 5.72
CA LEU A 83 -5.40 11.70 4.39
C LEU A 83 -6.42 12.83 4.47
N GLU A 84 -6.02 14.01 4.04
CA GLU A 84 -6.92 15.12 3.75
C GLU A 84 -7.09 15.25 2.24
N SER A 85 -8.31 15.48 1.77
CA SER A 85 -8.59 15.66 0.35
C SER A 85 -9.40 16.92 0.12
N PHE A 86 -8.90 17.78 -0.75
CA PHE A 86 -9.54 19.00 -1.20
C PHE A 86 -9.84 18.86 -2.69
N ASN A 87 -11.09 18.60 -3.03
CA ASN A 87 -11.53 18.40 -4.40
C ASN A 87 -12.31 19.64 -4.88
N PRO A 88 -12.09 20.13 -6.10
CA PRO A 88 -12.86 21.25 -6.64
C PRO A 88 -14.36 20.91 -6.59
N LYS A 89 -15.17 21.88 -6.21
CA LYS A 89 -16.63 21.74 -6.24
C LYS A 89 -17.10 21.50 -7.67
N GLY A 90 -18.03 20.56 -7.82
CA GLY A 90 -18.64 20.27 -9.11
C GLY A 90 -19.46 21.46 -9.66
N ASN A 91 -19.86 21.36 -10.92
CA ASN A 91 -20.75 22.33 -11.59
C ASN A 91 -20.21 23.78 -11.69
N GLY A 92 -18.88 23.97 -11.71
CA GLY A 92 -18.26 25.30 -11.85
C GLY A 92 -18.43 26.20 -10.64
N GLN A 93 -18.85 25.67 -9.49
CA GLN A 93 -18.91 26.46 -8.26
C GLN A 93 -17.52 26.73 -7.70
N PRO A 94 -17.23 27.95 -7.22
CA PRO A 94 -15.95 28.24 -6.62
C PRO A 94 -15.75 27.52 -5.28
N GLY A 95 -14.49 27.10 -4.98
CA GLY A 95 -14.10 26.46 -3.73
C GLY A 95 -13.91 24.97 -3.85
N TYR A 96 -13.66 24.35 -2.69
CA TYR A 96 -13.29 22.93 -2.57
C TYR A 96 -14.22 22.21 -1.60
N ASP A 97 -14.56 20.99 -1.91
CA ASP A 97 -15.12 20.03 -0.97
C ASP A 97 -13.97 19.40 -0.21
N HIS A 98 -14.10 19.35 1.12
CA HIS A 98 -13.10 18.80 2.00
C HIS A 98 -13.57 17.47 2.56
N SER A 99 -12.71 16.46 2.51
CA SER A 99 -12.90 15.19 3.18
C SER A 99 -11.62 14.75 3.88
N HIS A 100 -11.76 14.00 4.96
CA HIS A 100 -10.63 13.44 5.69
C HIS A 100 -10.83 11.95 5.92
N PHE A 101 -9.72 11.25 5.94
CA PHE A 101 -9.66 9.85 6.35
C PHE A 101 -8.54 9.68 7.38
N ALA A 102 -8.86 9.00 8.49
CA ALA A 102 -7.91 8.61 9.51
C ALA A 102 -8.17 7.18 9.93
N GLY A 103 -7.21 6.29 9.70
CA GLY A 103 -7.41 4.89 10.01
C GLY A 103 -6.15 4.05 9.93
N PHE A 104 -6.21 2.86 10.50
CA PHE A 104 -5.17 1.85 10.32
C PHE A 104 -5.33 1.17 8.96
N THR A 105 -4.25 1.10 8.21
CA THR A 105 -4.16 0.26 7.02
C THR A 105 -4.04 -1.21 7.44
N TYR A 106 -3.24 -1.45 8.50
CA TYR A 106 -3.17 -2.73 9.19
C TYR A 106 -2.69 -2.55 10.63
N LEU A 107 -3.01 -3.52 11.48
CA LEU A 107 -2.51 -3.69 12.85
C LEU A 107 -2.44 -5.18 13.14
N GLN A 108 -1.24 -5.73 13.20
CA GLN A 108 -0.99 -7.17 13.27
C GLN A 108 0.08 -7.52 14.29
N GLY A 109 0.05 -8.76 14.73
CA GLY A 109 1.11 -9.39 15.50
C GLY A 109 1.64 -10.60 14.74
N ASP A 110 2.96 -10.63 14.56
CA ASP A 110 3.67 -11.67 13.84
C ASP A 110 4.41 -12.55 14.84
N TYR A 111 4.20 -13.85 14.77
CA TYR A 111 4.92 -14.83 15.54
C TYR A 111 5.85 -15.65 14.64
N ILE A 112 7.16 -15.50 14.82
CA ILE A 112 8.19 -16.23 14.09
C ILE A 112 8.31 -17.62 14.69
N ALA A 113 7.57 -18.59 14.14
CA ALA A 113 7.56 -19.97 14.62
C ALA A 113 8.87 -20.69 14.26
N SER A 114 9.38 -20.43 13.06
CA SER A 114 10.65 -20.98 12.57
C SER A 114 11.24 -20.08 11.47
N SER A 115 12.42 -20.45 10.94
CA SER A 115 13.00 -19.79 9.75
C SER A 115 12.13 -19.92 8.48
N HIS A 116 11.17 -20.83 8.50
CA HIS A 116 10.31 -21.14 7.35
C HIS A 116 8.85 -20.77 7.55
N LEU A 117 8.46 -20.34 8.76
CA LEU A 117 7.05 -20.07 9.09
C LEU A 117 6.92 -18.90 10.04
N THR A 118 6.18 -17.92 9.63
CA THR A 118 5.64 -16.83 10.44
C THR A 118 4.11 -16.94 10.46
N VAL A 119 3.53 -16.82 11.65
CA VAL A 119 2.08 -16.78 11.84
C VAL A 119 1.68 -15.35 12.20
N VAL A 120 0.74 -14.80 11.46
CA VAL A 120 0.27 -13.43 11.60
C VAL A 120 -1.16 -13.44 12.10
N GLY A 121 -1.47 -12.58 13.06
CA GLY A 121 -2.83 -12.41 13.60
C GLY A 121 -3.19 -10.93 13.73
N GLY A 122 -4.45 -10.59 13.44
CA GLY A 122 -4.94 -9.21 13.53
C GLY A 122 -5.55 -8.71 12.23
N SER A 123 -5.45 -7.41 12.00
CA SER A 123 -5.78 -6.80 10.71
C SER A 123 -4.53 -6.70 9.87
N PHE A 124 -4.51 -7.37 8.74
CA PHE A 124 -3.36 -7.47 7.84
C PHE A 124 -3.74 -7.09 6.41
N LEU A 125 -2.75 -6.70 5.60
CA LEU A 125 -2.96 -6.55 4.17
C LEU A 125 -3.00 -7.93 3.53
N ILE A 126 -4.05 -8.19 2.77
CA ILE A 126 -4.17 -9.46 2.03
C ILE A 126 -3.07 -9.50 0.97
N PRO A 127 -2.16 -10.50 1.04
CA PRO A 127 -1.02 -10.59 0.11
C PRO A 127 -1.45 -11.19 -1.24
N PHE A 128 -2.46 -10.58 -1.86
CA PHE A 128 -2.89 -10.93 -3.21
C PHE A 128 -2.07 -10.12 -4.22
N ASN A 129 -1.28 -10.78 -5.06
CA ASN A 129 -0.20 -10.20 -5.85
C ASN A 129 0.86 -9.50 -4.95
N THR A 130 1.50 -8.40 -5.41
CA THR A 130 2.58 -7.73 -4.69
C THR A 130 2.31 -6.25 -4.40
N TYR A 131 1.38 -5.60 -5.11
CA TYR A 131 1.15 -4.18 -4.95
C TYR A 131 0.64 -3.84 -3.55
N ASN A 132 -0.34 -4.60 -3.05
CA ASN A 132 -1.03 -4.28 -1.81
C ASN A 132 -0.10 -4.29 -0.58
N ASP A 133 0.70 -5.32 -0.44
CA ASP A 133 1.58 -5.51 0.71
C ASP A 133 2.95 -4.84 0.56
N ARG A 134 3.49 -4.70 -0.66
CA ARG A 134 4.86 -4.24 -0.89
C ARG A 134 4.97 -2.85 -1.50
N LEU A 135 4.02 -2.43 -2.35
CA LEU A 135 4.14 -1.21 -3.17
C LEU A 135 3.17 -0.09 -2.76
N SER A 136 2.17 -0.39 -1.92
CA SER A 136 1.15 0.60 -1.55
C SER A 136 1.62 1.77 -0.68
N PRO A 137 2.72 1.69 0.12
CA PRO A 137 3.18 2.85 0.89
C PRO A 137 3.60 4.01 0.00
N ILE A 138 3.21 5.24 0.39
CA ILE A 138 3.44 6.47 -0.41
C ILE A 138 4.91 6.77 -0.71
N TRP A 139 5.83 6.25 0.11
CA TRP A 139 7.28 6.46 -0.08
C TRP A 139 7.93 5.39 -0.95
N ILE A 140 7.17 4.40 -1.43
CA ILE A 140 7.67 3.31 -2.28
C ILE A 140 7.18 3.47 -3.72
N GLY A 141 5.91 3.87 -3.91
CA GLY A 141 5.31 4.01 -5.23
C GLY A 141 6.03 5.05 -6.11
N ASN A 142 6.10 4.81 -7.39
CA ASN A 142 6.67 5.74 -8.38
C ASN A 142 5.60 6.69 -8.96
N PHE A 143 4.34 6.40 -8.73
CA PHE A 143 3.21 7.24 -9.09
C PHE A 143 2.39 7.54 -7.84
N GLN A 144 1.69 8.66 -7.84
CA GLN A 144 0.85 9.07 -6.72
C GLN A 144 -0.34 8.14 -6.55
N ASP A 145 -0.92 7.69 -7.65
CA ASP A 145 -2.03 6.75 -7.65
C ASP A 145 -1.59 5.30 -7.92
N GLY A 146 -2.32 4.38 -7.32
CA GLY A 146 -2.15 2.96 -7.59
C GLY A 146 -2.59 2.58 -9.02
N PRO A 147 -2.15 1.43 -9.52
CA PRO A 147 -2.68 0.86 -10.75
C PRO A 147 -4.19 0.65 -10.70
N LEU A 148 -4.86 0.70 -11.86
CA LEU A 148 -6.32 0.59 -11.98
C LEU A 148 -6.91 -0.69 -11.33
N ILE A 149 -6.12 -1.76 -11.23
CA ILE A 149 -6.54 -3.02 -10.60
C ILE A 149 -6.03 -3.21 -9.18
N ALA A 150 -5.12 -2.35 -8.72
CA ALA A 150 -4.43 -2.47 -7.43
C ALA A 150 -4.69 -1.28 -6.50
N GLY A 151 -5.51 -0.33 -6.88
CA GLY A 151 -5.98 0.76 -6.02
C GLY A 151 -6.88 0.26 -4.89
N ILE A 152 -7.16 1.12 -3.90
CA ILE A 152 -7.97 0.78 -2.74
C ILE A 152 -9.35 0.24 -3.14
N GLY A 153 -9.69 -0.96 -2.69
CA GLY A 153 -10.97 -1.62 -2.95
C GLY A 153 -11.11 -2.28 -4.32
N THR A 154 -10.03 -2.32 -5.12
CA THR A 154 -10.01 -2.97 -6.43
C THR A 154 -9.75 -4.49 -6.36
N LEU A 155 -9.47 -5.12 -7.52
CA LEU A 155 -9.32 -6.58 -7.65
C LEU A 155 -8.14 -7.15 -6.85
N SER A 156 -7.08 -6.38 -6.60
CA SER A 156 -5.85 -6.88 -5.97
C SER A 156 -5.45 -6.09 -4.71
N SER A 157 -6.41 -5.44 -4.07
CA SER A 157 -6.17 -4.71 -2.82
C SER A 157 -7.17 -5.08 -1.75
N GLY A 158 -6.81 -4.81 -0.50
CA GLY A 158 -7.71 -4.99 0.62
C GLY A 158 -6.99 -5.39 1.90
N SER A 159 -7.75 -5.33 3.00
CA SER A 159 -7.33 -5.81 4.31
C SER A 159 -8.18 -6.99 4.76
N GLY A 160 -7.58 -7.88 5.53
CA GLY A 160 -8.22 -8.98 6.21
C GLY A 160 -8.18 -8.78 7.72
N LEU A 161 -9.17 -9.30 8.45
CA LEU A 161 -9.15 -9.41 9.90
C LEU A 161 -9.19 -10.89 10.27
N GLY A 162 -8.11 -11.44 10.78
CA GLY A 162 -8.05 -12.87 11.07
C GLY A 162 -6.64 -13.38 11.24
N GLY A 163 -6.27 -14.38 10.45
CA GLY A 163 -4.95 -15.00 10.51
C GLY A 163 -4.35 -15.26 9.15
N MET A 164 -3.03 -15.19 9.10
CA MET A 164 -2.23 -15.51 7.93
C MET A 164 -1.00 -16.31 8.36
N PHE A 165 -0.51 -17.13 7.50
CA PHE A 165 0.80 -17.75 7.61
C PHE A 165 1.61 -17.45 6.37
N SER A 166 2.88 -17.15 6.57
CA SER A 166 3.82 -16.83 5.49
C SER A 166 5.18 -17.47 5.76
N GLY A 167 5.94 -17.69 4.70
CA GLY A 167 7.27 -18.25 4.86
C GLY A 167 7.96 -18.63 3.56
N SER A 168 9.07 -19.35 3.72
CA SER A 168 9.84 -19.92 2.61
C SER A 168 9.77 -21.44 2.67
N ALA A 169 9.16 -22.05 1.66
CA ALA A 169 9.10 -23.51 1.55
C ALA A 169 10.47 -24.12 1.18
N VAL A 170 11.20 -23.41 0.32
CA VAL A 170 12.53 -23.82 -0.14
C VAL A 170 13.38 -22.55 -0.27
N SER A 171 14.60 -22.61 0.25
CA SER A 171 15.63 -21.59 0.03
C SER A 171 16.90 -22.26 -0.47
N HIS A 172 17.21 -22.05 -1.74
CA HIS A 172 18.39 -22.58 -2.41
C HIS A 172 19.15 -21.43 -3.09
N GLN A 173 20.45 -21.60 -3.31
CA GLN A 173 21.28 -20.54 -3.94
C GLN A 173 20.74 -20.07 -5.31
N LYS A 174 20.12 -20.97 -6.09
CA LYS A 174 19.62 -20.68 -7.44
C LYS A 174 18.13 -20.31 -7.48
N TYR A 175 17.36 -20.64 -6.46
CA TYR A 175 15.93 -20.32 -6.40
C TYR A 175 15.41 -20.33 -4.96
N SER A 176 14.36 -19.57 -4.72
CA SER A 176 13.61 -19.58 -3.47
C SER A 176 12.13 -19.64 -3.78
N ILE A 177 11.39 -20.47 -3.03
CA ILE A 177 9.95 -20.58 -3.12
C ILE A 177 9.36 -20.05 -1.82
N SER A 178 8.56 -18.99 -1.91
CA SER A 178 7.81 -18.42 -0.80
C SER A 178 6.33 -18.72 -0.93
N TYR A 179 5.63 -18.70 0.20
CA TYR A 179 4.21 -18.93 0.26
C TYR A 179 3.53 -18.06 1.30
N ASP A 180 2.28 -17.71 1.04
CA ASP A 180 1.36 -17.08 1.97
C ASP A 180 0.02 -17.82 1.91
N GLY A 181 -0.65 -17.93 3.05
CA GLY A 181 -2.01 -18.43 3.11
C GLY A 181 -2.77 -17.64 4.18
N TRP A 182 -4.01 -17.25 3.91
CA TRP A 182 -4.79 -16.42 4.81
C TRP A 182 -6.24 -16.88 4.94
N PHE A 183 -6.80 -16.54 6.08
CA PHE A 183 -8.22 -16.54 6.34
C PHE A 183 -8.60 -15.18 6.95
N SER A 184 -9.54 -14.50 6.31
CA SER A 184 -10.16 -13.27 6.82
C SER A 184 -11.58 -13.54 7.27
N ALA A 185 -11.93 -13.07 8.48
CA ALA A 185 -13.29 -13.04 8.98
C ALA A 185 -14.03 -11.79 8.47
N ARG A 186 -15.35 -11.82 8.49
CA ARG A 186 -16.16 -10.63 8.23
C ARG A 186 -16.07 -9.66 9.39
N SER A 187 -15.79 -8.40 9.12
CA SER A 187 -15.88 -7.31 10.07
C SER A 187 -16.60 -6.11 9.44
N GLY A 188 -17.56 -5.56 10.15
CA GLY A 188 -18.24 -4.30 9.81
C GLY A 188 -17.72 -3.12 10.63
N ASN A 189 -16.62 -3.30 11.37
CA ASN A 189 -15.98 -2.22 12.11
C ASN A 189 -15.40 -1.21 11.11
N MET A 190 -15.70 0.09 11.30
CA MET A 190 -15.21 1.14 10.39
C MET A 190 -13.67 1.17 10.28
N GLN A 191 -12.98 0.84 11.38
CA GLN A 191 -11.52 0.85 11.44
C GLN A 191 -10.87 -0.40 10.82
N PHE A 192 -11.54 -1.56 10.94
CA PHE A 192 -11.05 -2.86 10.48
C PHE A 192 -12.13 -3.57 9.66
N ASN A 193 -12.61 -2.88 8.62
CA ASN A 193 -13.59 -3.45 7.72
C ASN A 193 -12.93 -4.56 6.89
N SER A 194 -13.55 -5.72 6.86
CA SER A 194 -13.05 -6.87 6.11
C SER A 194 -14.18 -7.76 5.60
N LYS A 195 -13.93 -8.40 4.47
CA LYS A 195 -14.80 -9.44 3.92
C LYS A 195 -14.28 -10.81 4.37
N ARG A 196 -15.22 -11.78 4.55
CA ARG A 196 -14.80 -13.15 4.80
C ARG A 196 -14.20 -13.72 3.53
N SER A 197 -12.92 -14.10 3.61
CA SER A 197 -12.21 -14.71 2.47
C SER A 197 -11.19 -15.75 2.92
N VAL A 198 -10.76 -16.58 1.99
CA VAL A 198 -9.65 -17.52 2.14
C VAL A 198 -8.84 -17.51 0.86
N GLY A 199 -7.52 -17.49 1.00
CA GLY A 199 -6.66 -17.45 -0.17
C GLY A 199 -5.23 -17.87 0.11
N GLY A 200 -4.42 -17.79 -0.93
CA GLY A 200 -3.00 -18.06 -0.88
C GLY A 200 -2.25 -17.45 -2.05
N ARG A 201 -0.95 -17.26 -1.82
CA ARG A 201 0.04 -16.84 -2.83
C ARG A 201 1.22 -17.78 -2.78
N GLY A 202 1.75 -18.10 -3.96
CA GLY A 202 3.04 -18.77 -4.11
C GLY A 202 3.93 -17.97 -5.05
N SER A 203 5.21 -17.80 -4.70
CA SER A 203 6.18 -17.07 -5.53
C SER A 203 7.47 -17.86 -5.68
N LEU A 204 8.04 -17.80 -6.86
CA LEU A 204 9.37 -18.30 -7.21
C LEU A 204 10.29 -17.10 -7.44
N TYR A 205 11.36 -17.02 -6.67
CA TYR A 205 12.43 -16.03 -6.87
C TYR A 205 13.68 -16.71 -7.40
N LEU A 206 14.25 -16.13 -8.44
CA LEU A 206 15.49 -16.56 -9.12
C LEU A 206 16.60 -15.53 -8.86
N PRO A 207 17.52 -15.78 -7.88
CA PRO A 207 18.53 -14.78 -7.47
C PRO A 207 19.49 -14.38 -8.59
N ASP A 208 19.82 -15.29 -9.51
CA ASP A 208 20.76 -15.00 -10.59
C ASP A 208 20.22 -13.98 -11.59
N SER A 209 18.96 -14.06 -11.93
CA SER A 209 18.26 -13.12 -12.80
C SER A 209 17.55 -11.99 -12.03
N ARG A 210 17.46 -12.07 -10.70
CA ARG A 210 16.64 -11.20 -9.84
C ARG A 210 15.20 -11.11 -10.33
N LEU A 211 14.65 -12.24 -10.73
CA LEU A 211 13.28 -12.38 -11.21
C LEU A 211 12.42 -13.07 -10.16
N GLU A 212 11.33 -12.43 -9.77
CA GLU A 212 10.26 -13.04 -9.00
C GLU A 212 9.02 -13.20 -9.90
N ILE A 213 8.42 -14.37 -9.89
CA ILE A 213 7.13 -14.63 -10.51
C ILE A 213 6.24 -15.35 -9.50
N GLY A 214 4.95 -15.04 -9.49
CA GLY A 214 4.04 -15.67 -8.56
C GLY A 214 2.61 -15.68 -9.02
N PHE A 215 1.83 -16.46 -8.31
CA PHE A 215 0.40 -16.66 -8.51
C PHE A 215 -0.34 -16.50 -7.21
N SER A 216 -1.52 -15.88 -7.26
CA SER A 216 -2.40 -15.64 -6.13
C SER A 216 -3.82 -16.11 -6.41
N TYR A 217 -4.46 -16.64 -5.39
CA TYR A 217 -5.87 -17.01 -5.40
C TYR A 217 -6.54 -16.48 -4.14
N ASP A 218 -7.70 -15.85 -4.26
CA ASP A 218 -8.57 -15.46 -3.14
C ASP A 218 -10.02 -15.85 -3.44
N ARG A 219 -10.73 -16.32 -2.43
CA ARG A 219 -12.14 -16.66 -2.52
C ARG A 219 -12.92 -15.93 -1.45
N LEU A 220 -13.84 -15.08 -1.86
CA LEU A 220 -14.85 -14.54 -0.96
C LEU A 220 -15.82 -15.64 -0.55
N LEU A 221 -16.03 -15.78 0.78
CA LEU A 221 -16.91 -16.80 1.37
C LEU A 221 -18.29 -16.24 1.74
N GLN A 222 -18.55 -14.97 1.39
CA GLN A 222 -19.82 -14.30 1.65
C GLN A 222 -20.39 -13.65 0.40
N GLY A 223 -21.70 -13.35 0.41
CA GLY A 223 -22.38 -12.78 -0.74
C GLY A 223 -22.34 -13.71 -1.95
N ALA A 224 -21.85 -13.21 -3.08
CA ALA A 224 -21.79 -13.94 -4.34
C ALA A 224 -20.74 -15.09 -4.38
N ARG A 225 -19.91 -15.23 -3.35
CA ARG A 225 -18.83 -16.22 -3.26
C ARG A 225 -17.91 -16.18 -4.48
N GLU A 226 -17.28 -15.06 -4.68
CA GLU A 226 -16.44 -14.80 -5.85
C GLU A 226 -15.04 -15.37 -5.71
N ASN A 227 -14.46 -15.78 -6.83
CA ASN A 227 -13.07 -16.21 -6.92
C ASN A 227 -12.26 -15.13 -7.64
N PHE A 228 -11.07 -14.85 -7.09
CA PHE A 228 -10.09 -13.97 -7.67
C PHE A 228 -8.81 -14.73 -7.98
N PHE A 229 -8.24 -14.46 -9.14
CA PHE A 229 -6.99 -15.04 -9.61
C PHE A 229 -6.04 -13.90 -9.94
N GLY A 230 -4.80 -14.01 -9.49
CA GLY A 230 -3.76 -13.04 -9.74
C GLY A 230 -2.47 -13.69 -10.20
N GLY A 231 -1.66 -12.91 -10.89
CA GLY A 231 -0.30 -13.26 -11.23
C GLY A 231 0.57 -12.03 -11.20
N HIS A 232 1.82 -12.18 -10.82
CA HIS A 232 2.77 -11.07 -10.77
C HIS A 232 4.13 -11.48 -11.29
N ALA A 233 4.88 -10.49 -11.79
CA ALA A 233 6.28 -10.60 -12.10
C ALA A 233 7.02 -9.34 -11.66
N TRP A 234 8.20 -9.54 -11.07
CA TRP A 234 9.10 -8.47 -10.64
C TRP A 234 10.52 -8.83 -11.08
N TRP A 235 11.11 -7.98 -11.90
CA TRP A 235 12.42 -8.20 -12.47
C TRP A 235 13.33 -6.99 -12.30
N GLU A 236 14.47 -7.22 -11.67
CA GLU A 236 15.53 -6.23 -11.44
C GLU A 236 16.86 -6.84 -11.89
N PRO A 237 17.16 -6.86 -13.19
CA PRO A 237 18.37 -7.55 -13.71
C PRO A 237 19.63 -7.03 -13.03
N LYS A 238 20.59 -7.92 -12.83
CA LYS A 238 21.90 -7.57 -12.25
C LYS A 238 22.62 -6.58 -13.19
N ASP A 239 23.41 -5.72 -12.59
CA ASP A 239 24.26 -4.76 -13.28
C ASP A 239 23.53 -3.74 -14.18
N THR A 240 22.22 -3.62 -13.99
CA THR A 240 21.42 -2.60 -14.63
C THR A 240 20.63 -1.81 -13.59
N ALA A 241 20.36 -0.56 -13.89
CA ALA A 241 19.48 0.28 -13.07
C ALA A 241 18.00 0.14 -13.47
N PHE A 242 17.67 -0.82 -14.33
CA PHE A 242 16.34 -1.08 -14.84
C PHE A 242 15.54 -1.96 -13.89
N ARG A 243 14.26 -1.65 -13.72
CA ARG A 243 13.31 -2.47 -12.98
C ARG A 243 12.00 -2.59 -13.76
N LEU A 244 11.45 -3.78 -13.81
CA LEU A 244 10.16 -4.09 -14.43
C LEU A 244 9.26 -4.78 -13.41
N ARG A 245 8.04 -4.28 -13.28
CA ARG A 245 7.02 -4.85 -12.39
C ARG A 245 5.72 -5.01 -13.16
N SER A 246 4.99 -6.07 -12.91
CA SER A 246 3.68 -6.27 -13.51
C SER A 246 2.78 -7.12 -12.64
N GLU A 247 1.47 -6.89 -12.76
CA GLU A 247 0.45 -7.73 -12.19
C GLU A 247 -0.73 -7.88 -13.13
N PHE A 248 -1.34 -9.04 -13.02
CA PHE A 248 -2.64 -9.36 -13.58
C PHE A 248 -3.59 -9.73 -12.44
N ALA A 249 -4.84 -9.31 -12.52
CA ALA A 249 -5.89 -9.74 -11.62
C ALA A 249 -7.20 -9.96 -12.37
N ARG A 250 -7.94 -10.99 -11.96
CA ARG A 250 -9.24 -11.35 -12.51
C ARG A 250 -10.20 -11.71 -11.41
N GLY A 251 -11.34 -11.04 -11.37
CA GLY A 251 -12.51 -11.37 -10.59
C GLY A 251 -13.71 -11.74 -11.49
N ARG A 252 -14.88 -11.80 -10.88
CA ARG A 252 -16.13 -12.10 -11.59
C ARG A 252 -16.53 -10.99 -12.56
N HIS A 253 -16.45 -9.73 -12.11
CA HIS A 253 -17.01 -8.57 -12.78
C HIS A 253 -16.01 -7.79 -13.64
N ALA A 254 -14.73 -7.97 -13.36
CA ALA A 254 -13.65 -7.29 -14.07
C ALA A 254 -12.37 -8.12 -14.08
N GLN A 255 -11.48 -7.76 -14.98
CA GLN A 255 -10.08 -8.21 -15.02
C GLN A 255 -9.21 -7.07 -15.53
N GLY A 256 -7.91 -7.16 -15.29
CA GLY A 256 -6.99 -6.18 -15.83
C GLY A 256 -5.54 -6.51 -15.50
N TYR A 257 -4.67 -5.66 -15.98
CA TYR A 257 -3.23 -5.75 -15.74
C TYR A 257 -2.59 -4.37 -15.71
N TRP A 258 -1.40 -4.34 -15.16
CA TRP A 258 -0.47 -3.24 -15.31
C TRP A 258 0.95 -3.76 -15.49
N VAL A 259 1.75 -2.97 -16.21
CA VAL A 259 3.18 -3.17 -16.38
C VAL A 259 3.85 -1.82 -16.15
N GLU A 260 4.83 -1.78 -15.26
CA GLU A 260 5.59 -0.60 -14.91
C GLU A 260 7.08 -0.87 -15.09
N ALA A 261 7.76 0.04 -15.75
CA ALA A 261 9.19 0.03 -15.93
C ALA A 261 9.79 1.33 -15.41
N ASP A 262 10.86 1.25 -14.67
CA ASP A 262 11.63 2.40 -14.21
C ASP A 262 13.13 2.19 -14.44
N TYR A 263 13.85 3.31 -14.50
CA TYR A 263 15.29 3.33 -14.68
C TYR A 263 15.93 4.34 -13.74
N ARG A 264 16.81 3.87 -12.86
CA ARG A 264 17.54 4.74 -11.94
C ARG A 264 18.78 5.30 -12.62
N THR A 265 18.83 6.60 -12.81
CA THR A 265 19.96 7.26 -13.48
C THR A 265 21.22 7.39 -12.61
N GLU A 266 21.20 6.87 -11.38
CA GLU A 266 22.37 6.85 -10.47
C GLU A 266 23.60 6.17 -11.10
N SER A 267 23.40 5.27 -12.07
CA SER A 267 24.46 4.66 -12.86
C SER A 267 25.28 5.67 -13.70
N PHE A 268 24.74 6.87 -13.98
CA PHE A 268 25.39 7.92 -14.77
C PHE A 268 26.19 8.95 -13.95
N GLY A 269 26.40 8.74 -12.66
CA GLY A 269 27.18 9.68 -11.84
C GLY A 269 26.90 9.61 -10.34
N GLY A 270 26.17 8.59 -9.91
CA GLY A 270 25.76 8.38 -8.52
C GLY A 270 24.73 9.42 -8.05
N LEU A 271 24.17 9.18 -6.87
CA LEU A 271 23.17 10.07 -6.25
C LEU A 271 23.70 11.48 -5.91
N ASN A 272 25.01 11.69 -5.95
CA ASN A 272 25.61 13.02 -5.74
C ASN A 272 25.53 13.91 -6.96
N SER A 273 25.35 13.35 -8.17
CA SER A 273 25.14 14.12 -9.39
C SER A 273 23.66 14.49 -9.55
N TRP A 274 23.39 15.64 -10.15
CA TRP A 274 22.01 16.05 -10.42
C TRP A 274 21.30 15.09 -11.39
N ILE A 275 22.03 14.52 -12.37
CA ILE A 275 21.50 13.53 -13.32
C ILE A 275 21.19 12.22 -12.63
N GLY A 276 22.06 11.76 -11.73
CA GLY A 276 21.87 10.49 -11.02
C GLY A 276 20.70 10.45 -10.04
N ARG A 277 20.03 11.59 -9.83
CA ARG A 277 18.85 11.69 -8.96
C ARG A 277 17.53 11.49 -9.69
N PHE A 278 17.54 11.44 -11.01
CA PHE A 278 16.33 11.20 -11.78
C PHE A 278 15.98 9.71 -11.86
N GLU A 279 14.70 9.44 -11.88
CA GLU A 279 14.14 8.11 -12.10
C GLU A 279 12.94 8.24 -13.05
N PRO A 280 13.16 8.14 -14.39
CA PRO A 280 12.06 8.06 -15.34
C PRO A 280 11.28 6.76 -15.16
N VAL A 281 9.97 6.88 -15.19
CA VAL A 281 9.03 5.78 -14.96
C VAL A 281 7.98 5.75 -16.06
N PHE A 282 7.60 4.58 -16.50
CA PHE A 282 6.55 4.36 -17.46
C PHE A 282 5.61 3.24 -16.98
N ARG A 283 4.29 3.45 -17.04
CA ARG A 283 3.31 2.42 -16.71
C ARG A 283 2.22 2.37 -17.78
N ILE A 284 1.93 1.17 -18.24
CA ILE A 284 0.74 0.89 -19.05
C ILE A 284 -0.19 0.00 -18.25
N GLN A 285 -1.48 0.24 -18.36
CA GLN A 285 -2.48 -0.49 -17.60
C GLN A 285 -3.80 -0.57 -18.35
N GLN A 286 -4.53 -1.65 -18.13
CA GLN A 286 -5.82 -1.85 -18.76
C GLN A 286 -6.77 -2.62 -17.84
N THR A 287 -8.01 -2.20 -17.83
CA THR A 287 -9.12 -2.91 -17.19
C THR A 287 -10.18 -3.26 -18.22
N PHE A 288 -10.70 -4.47 -18.09
CA PHE A 288 -11.80 -4.99 -18.89
C PHE A 288 -12.97 -5.25 -17.95
N ARG A 289 -14.05 -4.53 -18.17
CA ARG A 289 -15.30 -4.68 -17.44
C ARG A 289 -16.18 -5.71 -18.15
N ARG A 290 -16.78 -6.65 -17.40
CA ARG A 290 -17.69 -7.66 -17.93
C ARG A 290 -19.15 -7.30 -17.77
N ASP A 291 -19.46 -6.52 -16.74
CA ASP A 291 -20.80 -6.07 -16.40
C ASP A 291 -20.74 -4.73 -15.67
N SER A 292 -21.90 -4.13 -15.44
CA SER A 292 -22.05 -2.81 -14.82
C SER A 292 -21.98 -2.82 -13.27
N PHE A 293 -21.35 -3.82 -12.67
CA PHE A 293 -21.18 -3.88 -11.21
C PHE A 293 -20.24 -2.78 -10.71
N GLY A 294 -20.77 -1.85 -9.93
CA GLY A 294 -20.08 -0.61 -9.58
C GLY A 294 -19.47 -0.53 -8.16
N SER A 295 -19.49 -1.63 -7.37
CA SER A 295 -19.05 -1.59 -5.97
C SER A 295 -17.63 -2.13 -5.73
N ASP A 296 -16.84 -2.33 -6.78
CA ASP A 296 -15.51 -2.93 -6.71
C ASP A 296 -14.36 -1.94 -6.95
N SER A 297 -14.67 -0.63 -7.03
CA SER A 297 -13.72 0.46 -7.27
C SER A 297 -12.86 0.31 -8.55
N VAL A 298 -13.16 -0.63 -9.41
CA VAL A 298 -12.57 -0.74 -10.76
C VAL A 298 -13.35 0.20 -11.70
N PRO A 299 -12.71 0.81 -12.69
CA PRO A 299 -13.41 1.66 -13.67
C PRO A 299 -14.68 1.01 -14.21
N SER A 300 -15.78 1.76 -14.31
CA SER A 300 -17.10 1.25 -14.73
C SER A 300 -17.16 0.83 -16.19
N ALA A 301 -16.17 1.20 -16.99
CA ALA A 301 -16.02 0.84 -18.40
C ALA A 301 -14.61 0.30 -18.67
N ASN A 302 -14.45 -0.35 -19.83
CA ASN A 302 -13.11 -0.73 -20.30
C ASN A 302 -12.24 0.51 -20.37
N THR A 303 -11.11 0.47 -19.69
CA THR A 303 -10.23 1.62 -19.54
C THR A 303 -8.79 1.19 -19.82
N GLN A 304 -8.12 1.97 -20.68
CA GLN A 304 -6.69 1.88 -20.92
C GLN A 304 -6.03 3.15 -20.41
N ARG A 305 -4.85 3.05 -19.82
CA ARG A 305 -4.10 4.20 -19.34
C ARG A 305 -2.61 3.99 -19.56
N ALA A 306 -1.96 5.03 -20.04
CA ALA A 306 -0.51 5.12 -20.11
C ALA A 306 -0.04 6.29 -19.24
N ASP A 307 0.90 6.02 -18.35
CA ASP A 307 1.47 6.97 -17.40
C ASP A 307 2.95 7.16 -17.72
N PHE A 308 3.41 8.39 -17.76
CA PHE A 308 4.81 8.80 -17.87
C PHE A 308 5.17 9.59 -16.63
N GLY A 309 6.13 9.12 -15.86
CA GLY A 309 6.60 9.76 -14.65
C GLY A 309 8.07 10.12 -14.73
N LEU A 310 8.42 11.14 -13.97
CA LEU A 310 9.80 11.53 -13.71
C LEU A 310 9.92 11.86 -12.22
N ASP A 311 10.61 11.01 -11.50
CA ASP A 311 10.90 11.20 -10.10
C ASP A 311 12.26 11.86 -9.93
N TYR A 312 12.39 12.72 -8.92
CA TYR A 312 13.65 13.36 -8.56
C TYR A 312 13.96 13.10 -7.09
N ASN A 313 15.02 12.36 -6.84
CA ASN A 313 15.47 11.96 -5.52
C ASN A 313 16.32 13.08 -4.89
N LEU A 314 15.75 13.77 -3.90
CA LEU A 314 16.43 14.79 -3.11
C LEU A 314 17.22 14.16 -1.94
N PRO A 315 18.20 14.86 -1.35
CA PRO A 315 18.82 14.44 -0.10
C PRO A 315 17.79 14.24 1.02
N HIS A 316 18.18 13.53 2.08
CA HIS A 316 17.38 13.31 3.28
C HIS A 316 16.05 12.57 3.03
N ASN A 317 16.08 11.54 2.18
CA ASN A 317 14.91 10.69 1.91
C ASN A 317 13.67 11.44 1.40
N THR A 318 13.87 12.52 0.68
CA THR A 318 12.80 13.30 0.04
C THR A 318 12.77 12.98 -1.44
N ARG A 319 11.57 12.85 -2.01
CA ARG A 319 11.37 12.59 -3.44
C ARG A 319 10.28 13.51 -3.98
N ILE A 320 10.53 14.09 -5.15
CA ILE A 320 9.52 14.79 -5.95
C ILE A 320 9.06 13.82 -7.02
N LEU A 321 7.75 13.67 -7.15
CA LEU A 321 7.07 12.84 -8.12
C LEU A 321 6.35 13.75 -9.10
N THR A 322 6.53 13.51 -10.40
CA THR A 322 5.78 14.23 -11.44
C THR A 322 5.36 13.23 -12.50
N SER A 323 4.09 13.22 -12.85
CA SER A 323 3.60 12.32 -13.89
C SER A 323 2.52 12.96 -14.77
N TYR A 324 2.44 12.46 -15.98
CA TYR A 324 1.35 12.69 -16.93
C TYR A 324 0.76 11.37 -17.34
N ALA A 325 -0.55 11.25 -17.28
CA ALA A 325 -1.27 10.09 -17.74
C ALA A 325 -2.30 10.45 -18.82
N ARG A 326 -2.39 9.60 -19.82
CA ARG A 326 -3.47 9.60 -20.79
C ARG A 326 -4.35 8.39 -20.59
N GLN A 327 -5.59 8.63 -20.27
CA GLN A 327 -6.60 7.58 -20.05
C GLN A 327 -7.60 7.59 -21.20
N PHE A 328 -7.89 6.41 -21.72
CA PHE A 328 -8.88 6.14 -22.75
C PHE A 328 -9.98 5.25 -22.17
N SER A 329 -11.21 5.68 -22.28
CA SER A 329 -12.36 4.95 -21.77
C SER A 329 -13.59 5.21 -22.64
N ALA A 330 -14.51 4.27 -22.67
CA ALA A 330 -15.83 4.48 -23.27
C ALA A 330 -16.63 5.63 -22.61
N ALA A 331 -16.29 5.98 -21.37
CA ALA A 331 -16.86 7.13 -20.66
C ALA A 331 -16.22 8.48 -21.04
N GLY A 332 -15.18 8.47 -21.89
CA GLY A 332 -14.42 9.65 -22.31
C GLY A 332 -12.93 9.52 -22.07
N ASN A 333 -12.18 10.30 -22.83
CA ASN A 333 -10.73 10.35 -22.70
C ASN A 333 -10.32 11.45 -21.72
N THR A 334 -9.31 11.19 -20.89
CA THR A 334 -8.90 12.11 -19.85
C THR A 334 -7.39 12.26 -19.81
N ASN A 335 -6.93 13.48 -19.62
CA ASN A 335 -5.53 13.79 -19.29
C ASN A 335 -5.45 14.02 -17.79
N ILE A 336 -4.45 13.41 -17.15
CA ILE A 336 -4.22 13.49 -15.70
C ILE A 336 -2.78 13.96 -15.50
N TRP A 337 -2.62 15.05 -14.76
CA TRP A 337 -1.32 15.56 -14.34
C TRP A 337 -1.20 15.39 -12.83
N GLU A 338 -0.11 14.83 -12.38
CA GLU A 338 0.14 14.61 -10.96
C GLU A 338 1.51 15.18 -10.60
N THR A 339 1.57 15.82 -9.44
CA THR A 339 2.83 16.28 -8.85
C THR A 339 2.75 16.12 -7.35
N GLY A 340 3.80 15.61 -6.76
CA GLY A 340 3.87 15.42 -5.31
C GLY A 340 5.26 15.53 -4.77
N ILE A 341 5.33 15.74 -3.47
CA ILE A 341 6.55 15.64 -2.68
C ILE A 341 6.31 14.65 -1.55
N VAL A 342 7.26 13.75 -1.34
CA VAL A 342 7.21 12.75 -0.29
C VAL A 342 8.50 12.80 0.50
N TYR A 343 8.38 12.87 1.82
CA TYR A 343 9.49 12.75 2.76
C TYR A 343 9.32 11.45 3.56
N ARG A 344 10.32 10.57 3.54
CA ARG A 344 10.35 9.37 4.37
C ARG A 344 11.11 9.66 5.65
N PHE A 345 10.46 9.41 6.78
CA PHE A 345 11.09 9.53 8.10
C PHE A 345 11.37 8.15 8.71
N LEU A 346 12.41 8.11 9.56
CA LEU A 346 12.81 6.92 10.30
C LEU A 346 13.33 7.37 11.67
N PHE A 347 12.60 7.03 12.73
CA PHE A 347 12.97 7.37 14.09
C PHE A 347 13.14 6.09 14.91
N PRO A 348 14.36 5.72 15.31
CA PRO A 348 14.54 4.74 16.36
C PRO A 348 14.01 5.35 17.66
N THR A 349 13.02 4.68 18.29
CA THR A 349 12.37 5.21 19.50
C THR A 349 13.25 5.14 20.73
N TRP A 350 14.37 4.40 20.68
CA TRP A 350 15.29 4.25 21.77
C TRP A 350 16.74 4.19 21.28
N LYS A 351 17.55 5.18 21.68
CA LYS A 351 19.00 4.99 21.69
C LYS A 351 19.34 4.36 23.03
N GLY A 352 19.59 3.05 23.07
CA GLY A 352 20.23 2.43 24.20
C GLY A 352 21.51 3.21 24.53
N LYS A 353 21.70 3.64 25.76
CA LYS A 353 22.99 4.13 26.23
C LYS A 353 23.93 2.94 26.13
N SER A 354 24.87 2.96 25.16
CA SER A 354 26.04 2.11 25.12
C SER A 354 26.91 2.38 26.33
#